data_4799adc6594eb4fda91ba37bb3661a10
#
_entry.id   4799adc6594eb4fda91ba37bb3661a10
#
_cell.length_a   1.000
_cell.length_b   1.000
_cell.length_c   1.000
_cell.angle_alpha   90.00
_cell.angle_beta   90.00
_cell.angle_gamma   90.00
#
_symmetry.space_group_name_H-M   'P 1'
#
loop_
_entity.id
_entity.type
_entity.pdbx_description
1 polymer ?
#
loop_
_entity_poly.entity_id
_entity_poly.type
_entity_poly.pdbx_seq_one_letter_code
_entity_poly.pdbx_strand_id
1 'polypeptide(L)'
;MAKVFVNKRKVITTTSDVVTEEVVTEAVRLHMSKLVKNYIESEDMYLSQHEVLKMAKKDSWKPDNRLVFNYAKYIVDTFTGYQIGVPVKIKHEDENVNEFVADFRKINDMEDSEFELAKMSSVFGHAFIYVYQDEYKQTRATYNSPINMFIVHDNSIEERPLFAVRYTFNENNQEGIGQVITNDELIDATFTTFGMVSFGERTQHIYNSIPVVGLIENEERQCIFESVKTLINALNKAASEKANDVDYFADAYLKVLGVELQEEDASQIRENRIFNLWKNGDGALPEVAFLEKPSSDTTQENLISLLK
;
A
#
# COMPACT_ATOMS: atom_id res chain seq x y z
N MET A 1 -15.48 -25.61 -20.75
CA MET A 1 -14.79 -24.36 -20.49
C MET A 1 -14.05 -24.50 -19.15
N ALA A 2 -12.75 -24.32 -19.16
CA ALA A 2 -11.95 -24.24 -17.94
C ALA A 2 -12.45 -23.08 -17.09
N LYS A 3 -12.59 -23.29 -15.79
CA LYS A 3 -13.03 -22.23 -14.88
C LYS A 3 -11.86 -21.85 -13.99
N VAL A 4 -11.63 -20.57 -13.84
CA VAL A 4 -10.62 -19.99 -12.94
C VAL A 4 -11.33 -19.29 -11.78
N PHE A 5 -10.83 -19.45 -10.56
CA PHE A 5 -11.44 -18.92 -9.35
C PHE A 5 -10.40 -18.21 -8.48
N VAL A 6 -10.86 -17.28 -7.67
CA VAL A 6 -10.08 -16.73 -6.56
C VAL A 6 -10.79 -17.10 -5.27
N ASN A 7 -10.11 -17.81 -4.38
CA ASN A 7 -10.66 -18.19 -3.08
C ASN A 7 -10.51 -17.05 -2.04
N LYS A 8 -11.04 -17.27 -0.82
CA LYS A 8 -10.95 -16.30 0.28
C LYS A 8 -9.51 -16.04 0.74
N ARG A 9 -8.61 -17.01 0.53
CA ARG A 9 -7.18 -16.90 0.85
C ARG A 9 -6.37 -16.19 -0.25
N LYS A 10 -7.03 -15.53 -1.20
CA LYS A 10 -6.43 -14.85 -2.36
C LYS A 10 -5.61 -15.79 -3.27
N VAL A 11 -5.90 -17.08 -3.26
CA VAL A 11 -5.28 -18.08 -4.14
C VAL A 11 -6.10 -18.19 -5.41
N ILE A 12 -5.43 -18.19 -6.56
CA ILE A 12 -6.03 -18.40 -7.87
C ILE A 12 -5.95 -19.89 -8.19
N THR A 13 -7.08 -20.51 -8.49
CA THR A 13 -7.17 -21.93 -8.84
C THR A 13 -7.88 -22.13 -10.17
N THR A 14 -7.56 -23.20 -10.89
CA THR A 14 -8.20 -23.57 -12.15
C THR A 14 -8.60 -25.03 -12.17
N THR A 15 -9.66 -25.33 -12.93
CA THR A 15 -10.08 -26.70 -13.21
C THR A 15 -9.40 -27.29 -14.47
N SER A 16 -8.51 -26.53 -15.11
CA SER A 16 -7.79 -26.97 -16.30
C SER A 16 -6.42 -27.51 -15.93
N ASP A 17 -6.07 -28.67 -16.45
CA ASP A 17 -4.72 -29.23 -16.32
C ASP A 17 -3.79 -28.73 -17.44
N VAL A 18 -4.32 -27.95 -18.40
CA VAL A 18 -3.55 -27.44 -19.55
C VAL A 18 -3.46 -25.92 -19.48
N VAL A 19 -2.28 -25.40 -19.69
CA VAL A 19 -1.98 -23.97 -19.75
C VAL A 19 -2.26 -23.46 -21.16
N THR A 20 -3.36 -22.72 -21.31
CA THR A 20 -3.79 -22.10 -22.59
C THR A 20 -3.89 -20.59 -22.41
N GLU A 21 -3.84 -19.84 -23.53
CA GLU A 21 -4.04 -18.39 -23.51
C GLU A 21 -5.36 -17.99 -22.82
N GLU A 22 -6.44 -18.78 -23.03
CA GLU A 22 -7.73 -18.52 -22.40
C GLU A 22 -7.68 -18.65 -20.88
N VAL A 23 -7.05 -19.69 -20.36
CA VAL A 23 -6.91 -19.93 -18.92
C VAL A 23 -6.05 -18.85 -18.28
N VAL A 24 -4.93 -18.49 -18.92
CA VAL A 24 -4.04 -17.42 -18.43
C VAL A 24 -4.74 -16.08 -18.50
N THR A 25 -5.46 -15.78 -19.58
CA THR A 25 -6.27 -14.54 -19.71
C THR A 25 -7.26 -14.40 -18.56
N GLU A 26 -7.99 -15.46 -18.23
CA GLU A 26 -8.97 -15.41 -17.14
C GLU A 26 -8.29 -15.25 -15.78
N ALA A 27 -7.15 -15.94 -15.56
CA ALA A 27 -6.36 -15.79 -14.34
C ALA A 27 -5.83 -14.36 -14.15
N VAL A 28 -5.28 -13.76 -15.21
CA VAL A 28 -4.80 -12.36 -15.20
C VAL A 28 -5.94 -11.38 -14.93
N ARG A 29 -7.09 -11.56 -15.57
CA ARG A 29 -8.29 -10.72 -15.33
C ARG A 29 -8.74 -10.77 -13.88
N LEU A 30 -8.81 -11.97 -13.30
CA LEU A 30 -9.17 -12.13 -11.88
C LEU A 30 -8.13 -11.52 -10.95
N HIS A 31 -6.84 -11.72 -11.24
CA HIS A 31 -5.75 -11.13 -10.49
C HIS A 31 -5.86 -9.59 -10.49
N MET A 32 -5.95 -8.98 -11.67
CA MET A 32 -6.04 -7.51 -11.82
C MET A 32 -7.31 -6.94 -11.17
N SER A 33 -8.47 -7.59 -11.39
CA SER A 33 -9.74 -7.04 -10.93
C SER A 33 -10.03 -7.26 -9.44
N LYS A 34 -9.55 -8.36 -8.85
CA LYS A 34 -9.89 -8.74 -7.46
C LYS A 34 -8.76 -8.57 -6.47
N LEU A 35 -7.50 -8.73 -6.90
CA LEU A 35 -6.37 -8.79 -5.99
C LEU A 35 -5.48 -7.54 -6.04
N VAL A 36 -5.08 -7.10 -7.23
CA VAL A 36 -4.14 -6.00 -7.42
C VAL A 36 -4.59 -4.71 -6.73
N LYS A 37 -5.89 -4.40 -6.77
CA LYS A 37 -6.43 -3.22 -6.08
C LYS A 37 -6.14 -3.22 -4.57
N ASN A 38 -6.29 -4.37 -3.93
CA ASN A 38 -6.04 -4.50 -2.49
C ASN A 38 -4.55 -4.40 -2.16
N TYR A 39 -3.68 -4.90 -3.06
CA TYR A 39 -2.24 -4.78 -2.90
C TYR A 39 -1.78 -3.33 -3.05
N ILE A 40 -2.28 -2.61 -4.06
CA ILE A 40 -1.98 -1.18 -4.24
C ILE A 40 -2.46 -0.36 -3.03
N GLU A 41 -3.63 -0.65 -2.48
CA GLU A 41 -4.11 0.01 -1.26
C GLU A 41 -3.14 -0.20 -0.08
N SER A 42 -2.65 -1.42 0.11
CA SER A 42 -1.69 -1.72 1.17
C SER A 42 -0.34 -1.04 0.93
N GLU A 43 0.14 -1.02 -0.31
CA GLU A 43 1.35 -0.33 -0.71
C GLU A 43 1.24 1.19 -0.50
N ASP A 44 0.14 1.79 -0.93
CA ASP A 44 -0.17 3.20 -0.72
C ASP A 44 -0.12 3.57 0.77
N MET A 45 -0.73 2.77 1.63
CA MET A 45 -0.67 2.99 3.08
C MET A 45 0.76 2.90 3.62
N TYR A 46 1.55 1.92 3.17
CA TYR A 46 2.95 1.80 3.54
C TYR A 46 3.78 3.00 3.07
N LEU A 47 3.52 3.50 1.86
CA LEU A 47 4.19 4.64 1.23
C LEU A 47 3.63 6.01 1.66
N SER A 48 2.84 6.09 2.73
CA SER A 48 2.22 7.33 3.24
C SER A 48 1.17 7.96 2.32
N GLN A 49 0.64 7.23 1.33
CA GLN A 49 -0.42 7.68 0.43
C GLN A 49 -1.80 7.33 0.98
N HIS A 50 -2.08 7.80 2.20
CA HIS A 50 -3.33 7.49 2.91
C HIS A 50 -4.55 8.18 2.30
N GLU A 51 -5.74 7.65 2.59
CA GLU A 51 -7.02 8.16 2.08
C GLU A 51 -7.25 9.64 2.34
N VAL A 52 -6.79 10.17 3.49
CA VAL A 52 -6.94 11.60 3.83
C VAL A 52 -6.29 12.51 2.79
N LEU A 53 -5.21 12.09 2.13
CA LEU A 53 -4.55 12.85 1.06
C LEU A 53 -5.35 12.83 -0.25
N LYS A 54 -6.15 11.78 -0.47
CA LYS A 54 -6.94 11.54 -1.69
C LYS A 54 -8.35 12.14 -1.61
N MET A 55 -8.74 12.70 -0.46
CA MET A 55 -10.04 13.34 -0.28
C MET A 55 -10.21 14.56 -1.18
N ALA A 56 -11.45 14.92 -1.52
CA ALA A 56 -11.75 16.15 -2.26
C ALA A 56 -11.23 17.37 -1.51
N LYS A 57 -10.70 18.37 -2.24
CA LYS A 57 -10.27 19.63 -1.64
C LYS A 57 -11.46 20.35 -1.03
N LYS A 58 -11.26 20.96 0.15
CA LYS A 58 -12.23 21.83 0.77
C LYS A 58 -12.34 23.17 0.00
N ASP A 59 -13.38 23.94 0.26
CA ASP A 59 -13.52 25.30 -0.28
C ASP A 59 -12.30 26.15 0.10
N SER A 60 -11.89 27.07 -0.77
CA SER A 60 -10.65 27.85 -0.62
C SER A 60 -10.55 28.68 0.65
N TRP A 61 -11.67 28.96 1.31
CA TRP A 61 -11.77 29.73 2.57
C TRP A 61 -11.73 28.87 3.83
N LYS A 62 -11.74 27.51 3.66
CA LYS A 62 -11.67 26.56 4.77
C LYS A 62 -10.26 25.99 4.88
N PRO A 63 -9.71 25.83 6.08
CA PRO A 63 -8.47 25.10 6.28
C PRO A 63 -8.58 23.66 5.73
N ASP A 64 -7.54 23.20 5.05
CA ASP A 64 -7.48 21.85 4.46
C ASP A 64 -6.17 21.15 4.82
N ASN A 65 -5.93 21.02 6.13
CA ASN A 65 -4.80 20.26 6.66
C ASN A 65 -5.04 18.77 6.46
N ARG A 66 -4.01 18.07 5.97
CA ARG A 66 -4.05 16.64 5.70
C ARG A 66 -2.85 15.98 6.35
N LEU A 67 -3.05 15.51 7.58
CA LEU A 67 -2.00 14.94 8.41
C LEU A 67 -2.03 13.41 8.27
N VAL A 68 -0.83 12.82 8.12
CA VAL A 68 -0.65 11.37 8.02
C VAL A 68 0.24 10.88 9.14
N PHE A 69 -0.30 10.00 9.96
CA PHE A 69 0.45 9.15 10.87
C PHE A 69 0.63 7.79 10.22
N ASN A 70 1.82 7.51 9.70
CA ASN A 70 2.06 6.26 8.99
C ASN A 70 2.39 5.10 9.93
N TYR A 71 1.37 4.66 10.67
CA TYR A 71 1.49 3.47 11.52
C TYR A 71 1.62 2.18 10.71
N ALA A 72 1.11 2.13 9.47
CA ALA A 72 1.30 0.98 8.59
C ALA A 72 2.80 0.71 8.36
N LYS A 73 3.55 1.76 7.98
CA LYS A 73 5.00 1.67 7.81
C LYS A 73 5.71 1.30 9.12
N TYR A 74 5.33 1.93 10.22
CA TYR A 74 5.93 1.65 11.52
C TYR A 74 5.78 0.18 11.93
N ILE A 75 4.59 -0.41 11.74
CA ILE A 75 4.30 -1.81 12.04
C ILE A 75 5.16 -2.73 11.15
N VAL A 76 5.17 -2.48 9.84
CA VAL A 76 5.95 -3.29 8.88
C VAL A 76 7.43 -3.23 9.18
N ASP A 77 8.01 -2.04 9.30
CA ASP A 77 9.45 -1.87 9.51
C ASP A 77 9.90 -2.49 10.85
N THR A 78 9.07 -2.36 11.91
CA THR A 78 9.35 -2.96 13.21
C THR A 78 9.30 -4.49 13.14
N PHE A 79 8.27 -5.05 12.51
CA PHE A 79 8.09 -6.49 12.40
C PHE A 79 9.18 -7.12 11.51
N THR A 80 9.46 -6.54 10.35
CA THR A 80 10.51 -7.00 9.43
C THR A 80 11.89 -6.94 10.10
N GLY A 81 12.18 -5.84 10.80
CA GLY A 81 13.43 -5.71 11.57
C GLY A 81 13.57 -6.75 12.68
N TYR A 82 12.48 -7.16 13.31
CA TYR A 82 12.47 -8.26 14.28
C TYR A 82 12.65 -9.63 13.60
N GLN A 83 11.98 -9.86 12.48
CA GLN A 83 11.96 -11.15 11.78
C GLN A 83 13.30 -11.46 11.12
N ILE A 84 13.90 -10.52 10.42
CA ILE A 84 15.07 -10.74 9.55
C ILE A 84 16.17 -9.68 9.71
N GLY A 85 16.13 -8.89 10.78
CA GLY A 85 17.19 -7.90 11.08
C GLY A 85 18.56 -8.52 11.34
N VAL A 86 18.63 -9.84 11.55
CA VAL A 86 19.85 -10.63 11.55
C VAL A 86 19.81 -11.57 10.36
N PRO A 87 20.77 -11.52 9.43
CA PRO A 87 20.79 -12.35 8.24
C PRO A 87 20.69 -13.85 8.53
N VAL A 88 19.95 -14.57 7.69
CA VAL A 88 19.77 -16.01 7.81
C VAL A 88 21.10 -16.73 7.59
N LYS A 89 21.48 -17.61 8.51
CA LYS A 89 22.67 -18.44 8.39
C LYS A 89 22.28 -19.87 7.99
N ILE A 90 22.77 -20.30 6.84
CA ILE A 90 22.56 -21.66 6.33
C ILE A 90 23.86 -22.45 6.55
N LYS A 91 23.75 -23.65 7.12
CA LYS A 91 24.88 -24.55 7.33
C LYS A 91 24.52 -25.95 6.88
N HIS A 92 25.46 -26.61 6.28
CA HIS A 92 25.39 -28.02 5.87
C HIS A 92 26.59 -28.79 6.45
N GLU A 93 26.50 -30.11 6.57
CA GLU A 93 27.60 -30.97 7.07
C GLU A 93 28.76 -31.03 6.09
N ASP A 94 28.49 -30.97 4.78
CA ASP A 94 29.50 -30.96 3.71
C ASP A 94 29.96 -29.52 3.45
N GLU A 95 31.29 -29.33 3.56
CA GLU A 95 31.91 -28.00 3.38
C GLU A 95 31.80 -27.51 1.93
N ASN A 96 31.83 -28.37 0.92
CA ASN A 96 31.64 -27.97 -0.47
C ASN A 96 30.22 -27.38 -0.70
N VAL A 97 29.22 -27.93 0.00
CA VAL A 97 27.84 -27.37 -0.04
C VAL A 97 27.79 -26.02 0.65
N ASN A 98 28.51 -25.85 1.77
CA ASN A 98 28.58 -24.54 2.45
C ASN A 98 29.21 -23.46 1.56
N GLU A 99 30.32 -23.79 0.87
CA GLU A 99 30.97 -22.88 -0.08
C GLU A 99 30.02 -22.53 -1.23
N PHE A 100 29.35 -23.50 -1.83
CA PHE A 100 28.38 -23.27 -2.91
C PHE A 100 27.21 -22.37 -2.45
N VAL A 101 26.65 -22.62 -1.28
CA VAL A 101 25.56 -21.80 -0.73
C VAL A 101 26.05 -20.38 -0.42
N ALA A 102 27.25 -20.23 0.12
CA ALA A 102 27.83 -18.91 0.41
C ALA A 102 28.06 -18.11 -0.88
N ASP A 103 28.59 -18.74 -1.93
CA ASP A 103 28.79 -18.11 -3.23
C ASP A 103 27.46 -17.74 -3.89
N PHE A 104 26.47 -18.64 -3.89
CA PHE A 104 25.12 -18.34 -4.39
C PHE A 104 24.49 -17.16 -3.67
N ARG A 105 24.56 -17.13 -2.33
CA ARG A 105 24.01 -16.03 -1.53
C ARG A 105 24.70 -14.70 -1.82
N LYS A 106 26.03 -14.73 -1.99
CA LYS A 106 26.83 -13.54 -2.31
C LYS A 106 26.54 -13.00 -3.73
N ILE A 107 26.49 -13.90 -4.75
CA ILE A 107 26.24 -13.53 -6.15
C ILE A 107 24.83 -12.93 -6.33
N ASN A 108 23.86 -13.35 -5.52
CA ASN A 108 22.47 -12.92 -5.60
C ASN A 108 22.09 -11.86 -4.57
N ASP A 109 23.04 -11.38 -3.78
CA ASP A 109 22.78 -10.43 -2.69
C ASP A 109 21.57 -10.86 -1.84
N MET A 110 21.63 -12.11 -1.38
CA MET A 110 20.49 -12.77 -0.76
C MET A 110 20.08 -12.12 0.57
N GLU A 111 21.00 -11.48 1.28
CA GLU A 111 20.69 -10.83 2.56
C GLU A 111 19.73 -9.65 2.35
N ASP A 112 19.98 -8.82 1.33
CA ASP A 112 19.10 -7.71 0.96
C ASP A 112 17.79 -8.24 0.35
N SER A 113 17.90 -9.22 -0.56
CA SER A 113 16.75 -9.84 -1.21
C SER A 113 15.78 -10.51 -0.23
N GLU A 114 16.30 -11.19 0.80
CA GLU A 114 15.51 -11.81 1.86
C GLU A 114 14.82 -10.76 2.74
N PHE A 115 15.50 -9.64 3.03
CA PHE A 115 14.91 -8.53 3.77
C PHE A 115 13.75 -7.89 2.99
N GLU A 116 13.97 -7.58 1.71
CA GLU A 116 12.93 -7.01 0.84
C GLU A 116 11.76 -7.98 0.63
N LEU A 117 12.03 -9.29 0.49
CA LEU A 117 11.00 -10.32 0.40
C LEU A 117 10.14 -10.39 1.67
N ALA A 118 10.75 -10.35 2.86
CA ALA A 118 10.04 -10.34 4.14
C ALA A 118 9.21 -9.06 4.30
N LYS A 119 9.77 -7.90 3.94
CA LYS A 119 9.05 -6.62 3.95
C LYS A 119 7.84 -6.66 3.01
N MET A 120 8.01 -7.16 1.78
CA MET A 120 6.90 -7.34 0.84
C MET A 120 5.83 -8.28 1.36
N SER A 121 6.23 -9.42 1.98
CA SER A 121 5.24 -10.34 2.56
C SER A 121 4.44 -9.68 3.66
N SER A 122 5.04 -8.82 4.47
CA SER A 122 4.35 -8.05 5.52
C SER A 122 3.40 -6.99 4.96
N VAL A 123 3.76 -6.33 3.85
CA VAL A 123 2.92 -5.31 3.20
C VAL A 123 1.74 -5.93 2.44
N PHE A 124 1.95 -7.04 1.73
CA PHE A 124 0.95 -7.61 0.83
C PHE A 124 0.27 -8.88 1.37
N GLY A 125 0.83 -9.48 2.44
CA GLY A 125 0.43 -10.77 3.00
C GLY A 125 1.17 -11.97 2.37
N HIS A 126 1.89 -11.76 1.29
CA HIS A 126 2.79 -12.72 0.65
C HIS A 126 3.66 -12.00 -0.39
N ALA A 127 4.76 -12.66 -0.78
CA ALA A 127 5.65 -12.22 -1.84
C ALA A 127 6.24 -13.44 -2.54
N PHE A 128 6.94 -13.23 -3.65
CA PHE A 128 7.49 -14.33 -4.45
C PHE A 128 8.98 -14.15 -4.65
N ILE A 129 9.72 -15.27 -4.61
CA ILE A 129 11.06 -15.36 -5.12
C ILE A 129 11.04 -16.17 -6.42
N TYR A 130 11.68 -15.66 -7.45
CA TYR A 130 11.81 -16.30 -8.75
C TYR A 130 13.26 -16.65 -8.99
N VAL A 131 13.52 -17.94 -9.30
CA VAL A 131 14.84 -18.47 -9.59
C VAL A 131 14.93 -18.69 -11.10
N TYR A 132 15.96 -18.13 -11.72
CA TYR A 132 16.17 -18.21 -13.17
C TYR A 132 17.66 -18.36 -13.52
N GLN A 133 17.96 -18.67 -14.75
CA GLN A 133 19.33 -18.63 -15.28
C GLN A 133 19.53 -17.38 -16.11
N ASP A 134 20.61 -16.67 -15.85
CA ASP A 134 21.02 -15.52 -16.66
C ASP A 134 21.69 -15.96 -17.98
N GLU A 135 22.07 -14.99 -18.82
CA GLU A 135 22.76 -15.22 -20.08
C GLU A 135 24.11 -15.94 -19.95
N TYR A 136 24.72 -15.88 -18.76
CA TYR A 136 25.97 -16.59 -18.43
C TYR A 136 25.72 -17.97 -17.81
N LYS A 137 24.47 -18.45 -17.81
CA LYS A 137 24.04 -19.72 -17.18
C LYS A 137 24.29 -19.76 -15.67
N GLN A 138 24.35 -18.59 -15.03
CA GLN A 138 24.40 -18.51 -13.56
C GLN A 138 22.98 -18.50 -13.00
N THR A 139 22.80 -19.25 -11.93
CA THR A 139 21.52 -19.27 -11.23
C THR A 139 21.34 -17.99 -10.44
N ARG A 140 20.26 -17.27 -10.75
CA ARG A 140 19.85 -16.01 -10.15
C ARG A 140 18.56 -16.19 -9.38
N ALA A 141 18.40 -15.39 -8.34
CA ALA A 141 17.16 -15.29 -7.58
C ALA A 141 16.75 -13.82 -7.47
N THR A 142 15.47 -13.54 -7.67
CA THR A 142 14.92 -12.20 -7.52
C THR A 142 13.59 -12.23 -6.81
N TYR A 143 13.34 -11.24 -5.94
CA TYR A 143 12.05 -11.08 -5.28
C TYR A 143 11.06 -10.35 -6.18
N ASN A 144 9.78 -10.68 -6.07
CA ASN A 144 8.72 -10.11 -6.88
C ASN A 144 7.48 -9.83 -6.02
N SER A 145 6.88 -8.66 -6.28
CA SER A 145 5.64 -8.24 -5.67
C SER A 145 4.44 -9.03 -6.20
N PRO A 146 3.45 -9.34 -5.37
CA PRO A 146 2.20 -9.94 -5.82
C PRO A 146 1.35 -9.01 -6.70
N ILE A 147 1.73 -7.76 -6.87
CA ILE A 147 1.13 -6.87 -7.87
C ILE A 147 1.45 -7.35 -9.28
N ASN A 148 2.69 -7.83 -9.49
CA ASN A 148 3.23 -8.16 -10.80
C ASN A 148 3.41 -9.66 -11.04
N MET A 149 3.27 -10.48 -9.99
CA MET A 149 3.46 -11.93 -10.06
C MET A 149 2.43 -12.68 -9.24
N PHE A 150 1.96 -13.81 -9.74
CA PHE A 150 1.09 -14.72 -9.02
C PHE A 150 1.26 -16.16 -9.51
N ILE A 151 0.83 -17.10 -8.68
CA ILE A 151 0.83 -18.54 -9.00
C ILE A 151 -0.62 -19.00 -9.14
N VAL A 152 -0.89 -19.80 -10.14
CA VAL A 152 -2.17 -20.50 -10.33
C VAL A 152 -2.00 -21.95 -9.93
N HIS A 153 -2.92 -22.42 -9.11
CA HIS A 153 -2.92 -23.77 -8.56
C HIS A 153 -4.02 -24.62 -9.22
N ASP A 154 -3.89 -25.93 -9.15
CA ASP A 154 -4.95 -26.85 -9.52
C ASP A 154 -6.10 -26.80 -8.50
N ASN A 155 -7.23 -27.43 -8.86
CA ASN A 155 -8.39 -27.53 -7.97
C ASN A 155 -8.38 -28.83 -7.15
N SER A 156 -7.20 -29.43 -6.94
CA SER A 156 -7.05 -30.62 -6.07
C SER A 156 -7.02 -30.23 -4.59
N ILE A 157 -7.12 -31.23 -3.70
CA ILE A 157 -6.98 -31.02 -2.25
C ILE A 157 -5.60 -30.49 -1.90
N GLU A 158 -4.57 -30.84 -2.68
CA GLU A 158 -3.18 -30.43 -2.44
C GLU A 158 -2.91 -29.00 -2.97
N GLU A 159 -3.79 -28.43 -3.79
CA GLU A 159 -3.60 -27.10 -4.41
C GLU A 159 -2.20 -26.99 -5.07
N ARG A 160 -1.85 -27.92 -5.96
CA ARG A 160 -0.52 -27.94 -6.59
C ARG A 160 -0.34 -26.76 -7.53
N PRO A 161 0.81 -26.08 -7.51
CA PRO A 161 1.10 -25.02 -8.47
C PRO A 161 1.16 -25.59 -9.89
N LEU A 162 0.42 -24.97 -10.84
CA LEU A 162 0.36 -25.37 -12.25
C LEU A 162 1.20 -24.46 -13.13
N PHE A 163 1.15 -23.17 -12.89
CA PHE A 163 1.95 -22.16 -13.57
C PHE A 163 2.02 -20.88 -12.76
N ALA A 164 3.05 -20.10 -13.00
CA ALA A 164 3.16 -18.73 -12.49
C ALA A 164 3.07 -17.73 -13.64
N VAL A 165 2.60 -16.54 -13.35
CA VAL A 165 2.54 -15.43 -14.31
C VAL A 165 3.29 -14.26 -13.70
N ARG A 166 4.21 -13.69 -14.48
CA ARG A 166 4.88 -12.43 -14.19
C ARG A 166 4.60 -11.46 -15.32
N TYR A 167 4.14 -10.25 -14.99
CA TYR A 167 3.87 -9.23 -15.99
C TYR A 167 4.19 -7.84 -15.45
N THR A 168 4.49 -6.93 -16.36
CA THR A 168 4.67 -5.51 -16.03
C THR A 168 4.07 -4.66 -17.15
N PHE A 169 3.49 -3.53 -16.78
CA PHE A 169 2.98 -2.53 -17.72
C PHE A 169 3.92 -1.34 -17.75
N ASN A 170 4.18 -0.84 -18.94
CA ASN A 170 4.89 0.42 -19.09
C ASN A 170 3.87 1.57 -18.94
N GLU A 171 4.20 2.61 -18.16
CA GLU A 171 3.28 3.72 -17.85
C GLU A 171 2.68 4.40 -19.10
N ASN A 172 3.37 4.34 -20.22
CA ASN A 172 2.95 4.97 -21.48
C ASN A 172 2.24 4.02 -22.46
N ASN A 173 2.21 2.72 -22.20
CA ASN A 173 1.66 1.72 -23.11
C ASN A 173 0.49 0.96 -22.46
N GLN A 174 -0.57 0.76 -23.23
CA GLN A 174 -1.69 -0.11 -22.85
C GLN A 174 -1.30 -1.60 -22.93
N GLU A 175 -0.09 -1.91 -23.40
CA GLU A 175 0.46 -3.25 -23.52
C GLU A 175 1.53 -3.47 -22.46
N GLY A 176 1.41 -4.57 -21.76
CA GLY A 176 2.38 -5.11 -20.82
C GLY A 176 3.17 -6.25 -21.45
N ILE A 177 4.35 -6.49 -20.92
CA ILE A 177 5.19 -7.63 -21.26
C ILE A 177 5.38 -8.51 -20.02
N GLY A 178 5.59 -9.78 -20.23
CA GLY A 178 5.87 -10.71 -19.13
C GLY A 178 6.01 -12.14 -19.60
N GLN A 179 5.88 -13.05 -18.66
CA GLN A 179 6.15 -14.47 -18.86
C GLN A 179 5.14 -15.33 -18.13
N VAL A 180 4.79 -16.44 -18.76
CA VAL A 180 4.08 -17.55 -18.13
C VAL A 180 5.08 -18.68 -17.92
N ILE A 181 5.22 -19.10 -16.67
CA ILE A 181 6.22 -20.03 -16.20
C ILE A 181 5.52 -21.32 -15.81
N THR A 182 5.80 -22.40 -16.52
CA THR A 182 5.25 -23.73 -16.23
C THR A 182 6.30 -24.62 -15.57
N ASN A 183 6.04 -25.90 -15.40
CA ASN A 183 7.04 -26.83 -14.87
C ASN A 183 8.24 -27.06 -15.81
N ASP A 184 8.02 -26.91 -17.13
CA ASP A 184 9.00 -27.28 -18.16
C ASP A 184 9.40 -26.11 -19.06
N GLU A 185 8.52 -25.12 -19.22
CA GLU A 185 8.65 -24.05 -20.19
C GLU A 185 8.48 -22.66 -19.59
N LEU A 186 9.23 -21.74 -20.16
CA LEU A 186 9.04 -20.30 -20.03
C LEU A 186 8.42 -19.79 -21.33
N ILE A 187 7.26 -19.17 -21.25
CA ILE A 187 6.50 -18.65 -22.38
C ILE A 187 6.49 -17.13 -22.27
N ASP A 188 7.15 -16.45 -23.18
CA ASP A 188 7.04 -15.00 -23.29
C ASP A 188 5.60 -14.64 -23.66
N ALA A 189 5.07 -13.58 -23.07
CA ALA A 189 3.69 -13.20 -23.28
C ALA A 189 3.52 -11.68 -23.28
N THR A 190 2.56 -11.22 -24.07
CA THR A 190 2.07 -9.84 -24.03
C THR A 190 0.74 -9.77 -23.34
N PHE A 191 0.53 -8.69 -22.60
CA PHE A 191 -0.64 -8.47 -21.76
C PHE A 191 -1.29 -7.14 -22.12
N THR A 192 -2.61 -7.08 -22.10
CA THR A 192 -3.32 -5.81 -22.21
C THR A 192 -3.84 -5.36 -20.84
N THR A 193 -4.13 -4.07 -20.68
CA THR A 193 -4.75 -3.52 -19.46
C THR A 193 -6.12 -4.14 -19.14
N PHE A 194 -6.75 -4.80 -20.14
CA PHE A 194 -8.00 -5.57 -19.95
C PHE A 194 -7.75 -7.04 -19.59
N GLY A 195 -6.48 -7.43 -19.36
CA GLY A 195 -6.09 -8.78 -18.98
C GLY A 195 -6.10 -9.80 -20.14
N MET A 196 -6.12 -9.36 -21.42
CA MET A 196 -5.93 -10.27 -22.55
C MET A 196 -4.45 -10.67 -22.62
N VAL A 197 -4.20 -11.94 -22.93
CA VAL A 197 -2.86 -12.53 -23.00
C VAL A 197 -2.65 -13.14 -24.39
N SER A 198 -1.48 -12.90 -24.97
CA SER A 198 -1.03 -13.57 -26.19
C SER A 198 0.34 -14.18 -25.96
N PHE A 199 0.50 -15.45 -26.28
CA PHE A 199 1.74 -16.18 -26.14
C PHE A 199 2.71 -15.87 -27.29
N GLY A 200 3.98 -15.74 -26.95
CA GLY A 200 5.09 -15.54 -27.84
C GLY A 200 6.03 -16.76 -27.90
N GLU A 201 7.33 -16.50 -27.80
CA GLU A 201 8.36 -17.52 -27.84
C GLU A 201 8.29 -18.44 -26.61
N ARG A 202 8.62 -19.73 -26.83
CA ARG A 202 8.68 -20.75 -25.77
C ARG A 202 10.10 -21.24 -25.62
N THR A 203 10.59 -21.20 -24.40
CA THR A 203 11.94 -21.68 -24.07
C THR A 203 11.83 -22.73 -22.97
N GLN A 204 12.45 -23.90 -23.16
CA GLN A 204 12.52 -24.91 -22.12
C GLN A 204 13.52 -24.52 -21.05
N HIS A 205 13.17 -24.75 -19.78
CA HIS A 205 14.09 -24.57 -18.66
C HIS A 205 14.44 -25.93 -18.01
N ILE A 206 15.49 -25.92 -17.20
CA ILE A 206 16.06 -27.17 -16.62
C ILE A 206 15.39 -27.60 -15.31
N TYR A 207 14.48 -26.76 -14.78
CA TYR A 207 13.80 -27.05 -13.51
C TYR A 207 12.66 -28.05 -13.76
N ASN A 208 12.52 -29.03 -12.87
CA ASN A 208 11.42 -30.02 -12.94
C ASN A 208 10.18 -29.54 -12.19
N SER A 209 10.10 -28.26 -11.89
CA SER A 209 9.00 -27.60 -11.19
C SER A 209 8.98 -26.11 -11.51
N ILE A 210 7.92 -25.43 -11.16
CA ILE A 210 7.85 -23.99 -11.31
C ILE A 210 8.90 -23.34 -10.41
N PRO A 211 9.88 -22.60 -10.97
CA PRO A 211 10.96 -21.99 -10.20
C PRO A 211 10.51 -20.69 -9.50
N VAL A 212 9.30 -20.66 -8.99
CA VAL A 212 8.71 -19.55 -8.24
C VAL A 212 8.21 -20.07 -6.91
N VAL A 213 8.70 -19.50 -5.82
CA VAL A 213 8.31 -19.86 -4.46
C VAL A 213 7.67 -18.66 -3.79
N GLY A 214 6.51 -18.90 -3.17
CA GLY A 214 5.81 -17.88 -2.39
C GLY A 214 6.25 -17.89 -0.92
N LEU A 215 6.63 -16.73 -0.40
CA LEU A 215 6.70 -16.48 1.04
C LEU A 215 5.34 -15.97 1.49
N ILE A 216 4.69 -16.67 2.41
CA ILE A 216 3.34 -16.39 2.87
C ILE A 216 3.43 -15.90 4.31
N GLU A 217 2.88 -14.70 4.58
CA GLU A 217 2.88 -14.09 5.91
C GLU A 217 1.88 -14.79 6.85
N ASN A 218 0.71 -15.10 6.31
CA ASN A 218 -0.37 -15.80 7.00
C ASN A 218 -1.25 -16.54 5.99
N GLU A 219 -2.03 -17.52 6.46
CA GLU A 219 -2.91 -18.35 5.61
C GLU A 219 -3.91 -17.52 4.79
N GLU A 220 -4.39 -16.41 5.33
CA GLU A 220 -5.35 -15.51 4.68
C GLU A 220 -4.69 -14.59 3.66
N ARG A 221 -3.34 -14.56 3.59
CA ARG A 221 -2.53 -13.67 2.74
C ARG A 221 -2.93 -12.20 2.92
N GLN A 222 -3.11 -11.80 4.18
CA GLN A 222 -3.41 -10.43 4.57
C GLN A 222 -2.15 -9.71 5.03
N CYS A 223 -2.07 -8.40 4.78
CA CYS A 223 -0.98 -7.59 5.31
C CYS A 223 -1.03 -7.58 6.84
N ILE A 224 0.12 -7.40 7.48
CA ILE A 224 0.21 -7.46 8.96
C ILE A 224 -0.56 -6.35 9.67
N PHE A 225 -0.87 -5.25 8.99
CA PHE A 225 -1.68 -4.14 9.52
C PHE A 225 -3.15 -4.15 9.03
N GLU A 226 -3.62 -5.25 8.41
CA GLU A 226 -4.99 -5.34 7.84
C GLU A 226 -6.07 -4.99 8.86
N SER A 227 -5.95 -5.55 10.09
CA SER A 227 -6.93 -5.34 11.15
C SER A 227 -7.01 -3.90 11.68
N VAL A 228 -5.99 -3.09 11.43
CA VAL A 228 -5.90 -1.71 11.94
C VAL A 228 -5.99 -0.64 10.84
N LYS A 229 -6.14 -1.02 9.56
CA LYS A 229 -6.26 -0.07 8.44
C LYS A 229 -7.31 1.00 8.68
N THR A 230 -8.51 0.59 9.09
CA THR A 230 -9.62 1.51 9.35
C THR A 230 -9.35 2.46 10.52
N LEU A 231 -8.64 1.97 11.55
CA LEU A 231 -8.24 2.79 12.70
C LEU A 231 -7.18 3.82 12.31
N ILE A 232 -6.20 3.44 11.49
CA ILE A 232 -5.18 4.36 10.96
C ILE A 232 -5.84 5.48 10.15
N ASN A 233 -6.79 5.14 9.25
CA ASN A 233 -7.52 6.12 8.45
C ASN A 233 -8.39 7.04 9.32
N ALA A 234 -9.06 6.50 10.33
CA ALA A 234 -9.85 7.28 11.28
C ALA A 234 -8.98 8.25 12.11
N LEU A 235 -7.80 7.80 12.57
CA LEU A 235 -6.85 8.64 13.29
C LEU A 235 -6.35 9.79 12.41
N ASN A 236 -5.94 9.51 11.18
CA ASN A 236 -5.46 10.52 10.24
C ASN A 236 -6.54 11.57 9.94
N LYS A 237 -7.79 11.14 9.76
CA LYS A 237 -8.92 12.03 9.56
C LYS A 237 -9.18 12.89 10.80
N ALA A 238 -9.24 12.30 12.00
CA ALA A 238 -9.50 13.02 13.25
C ALA A 238 -8.40 14.07 13.54
N ALA A 239 -7.14 13.70 13.33
CA ALA A 239 -6.02 14.62 13.51
C ALA A 239 -6.04 15.78 12.49
N SER A 240 -6.39 15.48 11.24
CA SER A 240 -6.52 16.51 10.18
C SER A 240 -7.66 17.50 10.49
N GLU A 241 -8.81 16.99 10.94
CA GLU A 241 -9.92 17.88 11.34
C GLU A 241 -9.59 18.70 12.59
N LYS A 242 -8.83 18.12 13.56
CA LYS A 242 -8.37 18.90 14.72
C LYS A 242 -7.41 20.03 14.30
N ALA A 243 -6.50 19.77 13.37
CA ALA A 243 -5.63 20.81 12.82
C ALA A 243 -6.42 21.88 12.08
N ASN A 244 -7.41 21.48 11.27
CA ASN A 244 -8.31 22.41 10.60
C ASN A 244 -9.11 23.29 11.59
N ASP A 245 -9.58 22.70 12.67
CA ASP A 245 -10.29 23.42 13.72
C ASP A 245 -9.39 24.46 14.40
N VAL A 246 -8.14 24.10 14.70
CA VAL A 246 -7.16 25.02 15.29
C VAL A 246 -6.93 26.21 14.35
N ASP A 247 -6.69 25.94 13.06
CA ASP A 247 -6.47 27.01 12.07
C ASP A 247 -7.70 27.87 11.88
N TYR A 248 -8.89 27.27 11.81
CA TYR A 248 -10.16 28.01 11.65
C TYR A 248 -10.43 28.94 12.83
N PHE A 249 -10.10 28.52 14.06
CA PHE A 249 -10.33 29.31 15.26
C PHE A 249 -9.14 30.19 15.68
N ALA A 250 -7.95 29.97 15.07
CA ALA A 250 -6.83 30.90 15.23
C ALA A 250 -7.17 32.31 14.71
N ASP A 251 -8.03 32.38 13.68
CA ASP A 251 -8.62 33.60 13.13
C ASP A 251 -10.04 33.87 13.74
N ALA A 252 -10.15 33.77 15.05
CA ALA A 252 -11.42 33.89 15.75
C ALA A 252 -12.15 35.20 15.39
N TYR A 253 -13.42 35.06 15.02
CA TYR A 253 -14.26 36.23 14.68
C TYR A 253 -14.50 37.10 15.92
N LEU A 254 -14.19 38.37 15.77
CA LEU A 254 -14.51 39.36 16.76
C LEU A 254 -16.01 39.76 16.63
N LYS A 255 -16.78 39.53 17.68
CA LYS A 255 -18.16 39.97 17.78
C LYS A 255 -18.19 41.33 18.43
N VAL A 256 -18.71 42.32 17.73
CA VAL A 256 -18.90 43.67 18.25
C VAL A 256 -20.38 43.96 18.29
N LEU A 257 -20.92 44.39 19.43
CA LEU A 257 -22.30 44.78 19.61
C LEU A 257 -22.38 46.22 20.05
N GLY A 258 -23.38 46.95 19.55
CA GLY A 258 -23.73 48.29 19.99
C GLY A 258 -22.97 49.43 19.30
N VAL A 259 -22.09 49.14 18.33
CA VAL A 259 -21.36 50.15 17.52
C VAL A 259 -21.27 49.68 16.09
N GLU A 260 -21.46 50.59 15.13
CA GLU A 260 -21.17 50.37 13.72
C GLU A 260 -19.68 50.68 13.46
N LEU A 261 -18.96 49.73 12.94
CA LEU A 261 -17.52 49.84 12.63
C LEU A 261 -17.37 50.41 11.22
N GLN A 262 -16.50 51.41 11.07
CA GLN A 262 -16.08 51.90 9.76
C GLN A 262 -14.94 51.00 9.22
N GLU A 263 -14.72 50.99 7.89
CA GLU A 263 -13.65 50.21 7.27
C GLU A 263 -12.25 50.54 7.81
N GLU A 264 -12.02 51.79 8.20
CA GLU A 264 -10.76 52.27 8.80
C GLU A 264 -10.53 51.66 10.19
N ASP A 265 -11.57 51.48 10.98
CA ASP A 265 -11.51 50.83 12.30
C ASP A 265 -11.17 49.35 12.16
N ALA A 266 -11.75 48.68 11.15
CA ALA A 266 -11.48 47.27 10.86
C ALA A 266 -10.02 47.01 10.45
N SER A 267 -9.41 47.95 9.69
CA SER A 267 -8.00 47.84 9.32
C SER A 267 -7.04 48.10 10.51
N GLN A 268 -7.38 49.07 11.38
CA GLN A 268 -6.59 49.33 12.60
C GLN A 268 -6.63 48.18 13.60
N ILE A 269 -7.76 47.47 13.72
CA ILE A 269 -7.86 46.27 14.53
C ILE A 269 -6.94 45.17 13.99
N ARG A 270 -6.90 45.02 12.67
CA ARG A 270 -6.07 44.00 12.01
C ARG A 270 -4.58 44.32 12.16
N GLU A 271 -4.16 45.56 12.05
CA GLU A 271 -2.75 45.96 12.08
C GLU A 271 -2.20 46.15 13.48
N ASN A 272 -2.95 46.80 14.38
CA ASN A 272 -2.44 47.20 15.69
C ASN A 272 -2.94 46.35 16.86
N ARG A 273 -3.92 45.43 16.61
CA ARG A 273 -4.57 44.61 17.65
C ARG A 273 -5.11 45.40 18.83
N ILE A 274 -5.43 46.68 18.61
CA ILE A 274 -5.95 47.62 19.61
C ILE A 274 -7.39 48.00 19.21
N PHE A 275 -8.28 47.96 20.19
CA PHE A 275 -9.69 48.27 20.02
C PHE A 275 -10.11 49.39 21.00
N ASN A 276 -10.44 50.58 20.49
CA ASN A 276 -10.99 51.67 21.29
C ASN A 276 -12.42 51.91 20.85
N LEU A 277 -13.38 51.58 21.69
CA LEU A 277 -14.80 51.86 21.46
C LEU A 277 -15.27 52.99 22.37
N TRP A 278 -15.96 53.94 21.78
CA TRP A 278 -16.55 55.06 22.51
C TRP A 278 -18.07 54.88 22.59
N LYS A 279 -18.62 55.24 23.74
CA LYS A 279 -20.08 55.27 23.92
C LYS A 279 -20.69 56.43 23.10
N ASN A 280 -21.55 56.13 22.15
CA ASN A 280 -22.32 57.13 21.41
C ASN A 280 -23.62 57.42 22.16
N GLY A 281 -23.63 58.57 22.87
CA GLY A 281 -24.85 59.05 23.54
C GLY A 281 -25.34 58.24 24.72
N ASP A 282 -26.67 58.13 24.92
CA ASP A 282 -27.31 57.39 26.00
C ASP A 282 -27.49 55.88 25.73
N GLY A 283 -26.87 55.38 24.71
CA GLY A 283 -26.91 53.94 24.35
C GLY A 283 -26.21 53.00 25.35
N ALA A 284 -26.41 51.71 25.19
CA ALA A 284 -25.67 50.66 25.95
C ALA A 284 -24.17 50.73 25.67
N LEU A 285 -23.36 50.32 26.65
CA LEU A 285 -21.92 50.20 26.47
C LEU A 285 -21.64 49.20 25.34
N PRO A 286 -20.72 49.51 24.41
CA PRO A 286 -20.31 48.52 23.41
C PRO A 286 -19.67 47.28 24.07
N GLU A 287 -20.08 46.13 23.58
CA GLU A 287 -19.54 44.85 24.02
C GLU A 287 -18.68 44.24 22.91
N VAL A 288 -17.47 43.85 23.26
CA VAL A 288 -16.53 43.19 22.39
C VAL A 288 -16.19 41.82 22.99
N ALA A 289 -16.45 40.77 22.24
CA ALA A 289 -16.09 39.42 22.64
C ALA A 289 -15.62 38.61 21.42
N PHE A 290 -14.72 37.69 21.62
CA PHE A 290 -14.49 36.69 20.63
C PHE A 290 -15.64 35.68 20.64
N LEU A 291 -16.06 35.23 19.46
CA LEU A 291 -17.00 34.13 19.37
C LEU A 291 -16.32 32.84 19.94
N GLU A 292 -16.77 32.46 21.11
CA GLU A 292 -16.26 31.25 21.75
C GLU A 292 -16.64 30.00 20.92
N LYS A 293 -15.67 29.11 20.76
CA LYS A 293 -15.89 27.79 20.18
C LYS A 293 -16.80 26.95 21.09
N PRO A 294 -17.83 26.27 20.55
CA PRO A 294 -18.53 25.24 21.31
C PRO A 294 -17.51 24.19 21.80
N SER A 295 -17.59 23.82 23.09
CA SER A 295 -16.62 22.94 23.77
C SER A 295 -16.65 21.50 23.22
N SER A 296 -16.12 21.29 22.00
CA SER A 296 -15.93 19.95 21.39
C SER A 296 -14.52 19.40 21.58
N ASP A 297 -13.60 20.17 22.14
CA ASP A 297 -12.19 19.83 22.25
C ASP A 297 -11.96 18.54 23.04
N THR A 298 -12.62 18.38 24.18
CA THR A 298 -12.48 17.19 25.02
C THR A 298 -12.91 15.91 24.31
N THR A 299 -13.96 15.98 23.47
CA THR A 299 -14.45 14.82 22.72
C THR A 299 -13.48 14.43 21.62
N GLN A 300 -12.90 15.39 20.91
CA GLN A 300 -11.91 15.15 19.86
C GLN A 300 -10.58 14.63 20.44
N GLU A 301 -10.11 15.18 21.55
CA GLU A 301 -8.92 14.70 22.25
C GLU A 301 -9.10 13.27 22.77
N ASN A 302 -10.26 12.97 23.34
CA ASN A 302 -10.60 11.62 23.77
C ASN A 302 -10.63 10.64 22.60
N LEU A 303 -11.18 11.04 21.43
CA LEU A 303 -11.18 10.19 20.24
C LEU A 303 -9.75 9.92 19.72
N ILE A 304 -8.91 10.96 19.62
CA ILE A 304 -7.52 10.82 19.21
C ILE A 304 -6.74 9.94 20.21
N SER A 305 -6.98 10.10 21.51
CA SER A 305 -6.34 9.27 22.54
C SER A 305 -6.79 7.80 22.47
N LEU A 306 -8.05 7.56 22.13
CA LEU A 306 -8.60 6.21 21.97
C LEU A 306 -8.03 5.50 20.73
N LEU A 307 -7.69 6.26 19.68
CA LEU A 307 -7.19 5.74 18.40
C LEU A 307 -5.67 5.50 18.39
N LYS A 308 -4.94 6.00 19.38
CA LYS A 308 -3.50 5.73 19.58
C LYS A 308 -3.26 4.44 20.34
#